data_54d56ab3304aa0e8ff74f2a8610885ab
#
_entry.id   54d56ab3304aa0e8ff74f2a8610885ab
#
_cell.length_a   1.000
_cell.length_b   1.000
_cell.length_c   1.000
_cell.angle_alpha   90.00
_cell.angle_beta   90.00
_cell.angle_gamma   90.00
#
_symmetry.space_group_name_H-M   'P 1'
#
loop_
_entity.id
_entity.type
_entity.pdbx_description
1 polymer ?
#
loop_
_entity_poly.entity_id
_entity_poly.type
_entity_poly.pdbx_seq_one_letter_code
_entity_poly.pdbx_strand_id
1 'polypeptide(L)'
;HDASTFGIFGGVMPQHRDPLPPGVADLVISSAVVPSACTQWDVEEITVLGVQHHAHLVGKRLKVEVTRDGEYIGEMRREKVYDFNHQSSEESSVKKLKRGDELTLTCSYDTSSKTTPTNFGDFTQDEMCLAYFL
;
A
#
# COMPACT_ATOMS: atom_id res chain seq x y z
N HIS A 1 -6.43 16.43 -21.15
CA HIS A 1 -6.15 15.15 -20.47
C HIS A 1 -6.80 15.18 -19.11
N ASP A 2 -7.63 14.19 -18.83
CA ASP A 2 -8.28 14.06 -17.54
C ASP A 2 -7.30 13.35 -16.59
N ALA A 3 -7.17 13.86 -15.38
CA ALA A 3 -6.38 13.27 -14.32
C ALA A 3 -7.29 12.90 -13.15
N SER A 4 -7.00 11.79 -12.51
CA SER A 4 -7.75 11.29 -11.36
C SER A 4 -6.79 10.68 -10.34
N THR A 5 -7.22 10.64 -9.09
CA THR A 5 -6.52 9.95 -8.02
C THR A 5 -7.30 8.70 -7.63
N PHE A 6 -6.62 7.58 -7.43
CA PHE A 6 -7.23 6.40 -6.84
C PHE A 6 -6.35 5.84 -5.72
N GLY A 7 -6.96 5.10 -4.81
CA GLY A 7 -6.28 4.54 -3.65
C GLY A 7 -6.46 3.03 -3.55
N ILE A 8 -5.43 2.35 -3.07
CA ILE A 8 -5.48 0.95 -2.65
C ILE A 8 -5.39 0.92 -1.14
N PHE A 9 -6.31 0.19 -0.53
CA PHE A 9 -6.41 0.03 0.91
C PHE A 9 -6.00 -1.38 1.28
N GLY A 10 -4.81 -1.52 1.86
CA GLY A 10 -4.28 -2.77 2.31
C GLY A 10 -4.60 -3.04 3.78
N GLY A 11 -5.67 -3.76 4.03
CA GLY A 11 -5.97 -4.21 5.39
C GLY A 11 -6.75 -3.25 6.27
N VAL A 12 -7.52 -2.37 5.69
CA VAL A 12 -8.10 -1.22 6.39
C VAL A 12 -9.61 -1.26 6.57
N MET A 13 -10.19 -2.40 6.69
CA MET A 13 -11.51 -2.43 7.35
C MET A 13 -11.29 -2.97 8.76
N PRO A 14 -11.43 -2.15 9.80
CA PRO A 14 -11.24 -2.58 11.20
C PRO A 14 -12.03 -3.82 11.58
N GLN A 15 -13.09 -4.12 10.82
CA GLN A 15 -13.99 -5.24 11.06
C GLN A 15 -13.48 -6.59 10.51
N HIS A 16 -12.37 -6.61 9.76
CA HIS A 16 -11.95 -7.79 8.99
C HIS A 16 -10.49 -8.22 9.20
N ARG A 17 -9.75 -7.59 10.10
CA ARG A 17 -8.39 -8.00 10.42
C ARG A 17 -8.11 -8.03 11.90
N ASP A 18 -7.36 -9.05 12.29
CA ASP A 18 -6.80 -9.12 13.62
C ASP A 18 -5.85 -7.94 13.88
N PRO A 19 -5.84 -7.39 15.09
CA PRO A 19 -4.91 -6.36 15.48
C PRO A 19 -3.45 -6.82 15.32
N LEU A 20 -2.55 -5.87 15.08
CA LEU A 20 -1.12 -6.15 15.08
C LEU A 20 -0.69 -6.59 16.49
N PRO A 21 -0.05 -7.76 16.65
CA PRO A 21 0.43 -8.22 17.96
C PRO A 21 1.52 -7.28 18.47
N PRO A 22 1.62 -7.06 19.79
CA PRO A 22 2.70 -6.29 20.40
C PRO A 22 4.02 -7.04 20.38
N GLY A 23 5.14 -6.31 20.50
CA GLY A 23 6.47 -6.89 20.71
C GLY A 23 7.14 -7.49 19.46
N VAL A 24 6.68 -7.19 18.26
CA VAL A 24 7.23 -7.71 17.01
C VAL A 24 7.99 -6.62 16.25
N ALA A 25 9.28 -6.82 16.02
CA ALA A 25 10.13 -5.82 15.37
C ALA A 25 9.98 -5.74 13.85
N ASP A 26 9.43 -6.75 13.21
CA ASP A 26 9.28 -6.82 11.75
C ASP A 26 8.10 -7.70 11.34
N LEU A 27 6.92 -7.18 11.53
CA LEU A 27 5.69 -7.84 11.10
C LEU A 27 5.35 -7.43 9.67
N VAL A 28 5.37 -8.38 8.75
CA VAL A 28 5.04 -8.14 7.35
C VAL A 28 3.61 -8.58 7.08
N ILE A 29 2.81 -7.66 6.57
CA ILE A 29 1.47 -7.93 6.06
C ILE A 29 1.49 -7.63 4.58
N SER A 30 1.40 -8.68 3.78
CA SER A 30 1.08 -8.56 2.38
C SER A 30 -0.43 -8.40 2.28
N SER A 31 -0.85 -7.24 1.86
CA SER A 31 -2.26 -6.90 1.84
C SER A 31 -2.71 -6.53 0.44
N ALA A 32 -3.98 -6.73 0.22
CA ALA A 32 -4.72 -6.34 -0.96
C ALA A 32 -3.96 -6.51 -2.27
N VAL A 33 -4.08 -7.67 -2.83
CA VAL A 33 -3.99 -7.80 -4.27
C VAL A 33 -5.21 -7.07 -4.82
N VAL A 34 -4.99 -6.01 -5.58
CA VAL A 34 -6.04 -5.49 -6.48
C VAL A 34 -6.06 -6.46 -7.65
N PRO A 35 -7.05 -7.36 -7.71
CA PRO A 35 -7.06 -8.39 -8.74
C PRO A 35 -7.29 -7.76 -10.12
N SER A 36 -6.88 -8.46 -11.17
CA SER A 36 -7.05 -8.03 -12.56
C SER A 36 -8.48 -7.64 -12.92
N ALA A 37 -9.48 -8.19 -12.25
CA ALA A 37 -10.88 -7.82 -12.42
C ALA A 37 -11.20 -6.38 -11.95
N CYS A 38 -10.42 -5.82 -11.04
CA CYS A 38 -10.60 -4.46 -10.51
C CYS A 38 -9.83 -3.41 -11.32
N THR A 39 -8.97 -3.81 -12.24
CA THR A 39 -8.19 -2.93 -13.10
C THR A 39 -8.69 -2.93 -14.56
N GLN A 40 -9.98 -3.19 -14.75
CA GLN A 40 -10.67 -3.21 -16.05
C GLN A 40 -11.17 -1.82 -16.44
N TRP A 41 -10.25 -0.86 -16.57
CA TRP A 41 -10.60 0.49 -17.05
C TRP A 41 -11.00 0.49 -18.52
N ASP A 42 -11.71 1.55 -18.94
CA ASP A 42 -12.21 1.69 -20.31
C ASP A 42 -11.10 1.94 -21.35
N VAL A 43 -9.88 2.25 -20.91
CA VAL A 43 -8.69 2.45 -21.72
C VAL A 43 -7.71 1.27 -21.57
N GLU A 44 -6.86 1.06 -22.59
CA GLU A 44 -5.87 -0.02 -22.57
C GLU A 44 -4.78 0.17 -21.52
N GLU A 45 -4.37 1.42 -21.31
CA GLU A 45 -3.37 1.76 -20.31
C GLU A 45 -3.64 3.13 -19.68
N ILE A 46 -3.19 3.30 -18.45
CA ILE A 46 -3.16 4.58 -17.74
C ILE A 46 -1.71 4.92 -17.38
N THR A 47 -1.41 6.21 -17.33
CA THR A 47 -0.11 6.69 -16.86
C THR A 47 -0.21 7.04 -15.38
N VAL A 48 0.67 6.47 -14.57
CA VAL A 48 0.78 6.79 -13.15
C VAL A 48 1.93 7.78 -12.97
N LEU A 49 1.60 8.97 -12.51
CA LEU A 49 2.55 10.06 -12.30
C LEU A 49 3.31 9.86 -10.98
N GLY A 50 2.60 9.43 -9.93
CA GLY A 50 3.19 9.26 -8.63
C GLY A 50 2.43 8.26 -7.77
N VAL A 51 3.12 7.79 -6.72
CA VAL A 51 2.57 6.94 -5.68
C VAL A 51 2.89 7.57 -4.33
N GLN A 52 1.90 7.67 -3.47
CA GLN A 52 2.06 8.04 -2.07
C GLN A 52 1.71 6.86 -1.18
N HIS A 53 2.61 6.49 -0.30
CA HIS A 53 2.34 5.52 0.75
C HIS A 53 1.79 6.20 2.00
N HIS A 54 0.95 5.46 2.74
CA HIS A 54 0.47 5.91 4.04
C HIS A 54 0.33 4.72 4.99
N ALA A 55 0.88 4.90 6.16
CA ALA A 55 0.71 4.08 7.35
C ALA A 55 0.72 5.00 8.57
N HIS A 56 0.45 4.49 9.75
CA HIS A 56 0.55 5.27 10.98
C HIS A 56 1.88 5.02 11.72
N LEU A 57 1.88 5.14 13.05
CA LEU A 57 3.10 5.29 13.85
C LEU A 57 3.98 4.04 13.95
N VAL A 58 3.45 2.84 13.68
CA VAL A 58 4.25 1.62 13.70
C VAL A 58 4.60 1.11 12.30
N GLY A 59 4.20 1.86 11.26
CA GLY A 59 4.63 1.61 9.88
C GLY A 59 6.15 1.70 9.76
N LYS A 60 6.76 0.74 9.07
CA LYS A 60 8.21 0.61 8.95
C LYS A 60 8.69 0.65 7.50
N ARG A 61 8.04 -0.08 6.63
CA ARG A 61 8.35 -0.15 5.20
C ARG A 61 7.07 -0.40 4.41
N LEU A 62 6.98 0.19 3.23
CA LEU A 62 5.87 -0.03 2.32
C LEU A 62 6.39 -0.25 0.90
N LYS A 63 5.68 -1.06 0.12
CA LYS A 63 5.94 -1.20 -1.31
C LYS A 63 4.65 -1.53 -2.07
N VAL A 64 4.61 -1.08 -3.32
CA VAL A 64 3.59 -1.49 -4.30
C VAL A 64 4.27 -2.18 -5.47
N GLU A 65 3.78 -3.35 -5.81
CA GLU A 65 4.26 -4.20 -6.90
C GLU A 65 3.17 -4.40 -7.95
N VAL A 66 3.60 -4.57 -9.19
CA VAL A 66 2.72 -4.84 -10.34
C VAL A 66 3.00 -6.23 -10.86
N THR A 67 1.94 -7.00 -11.08
CA THR A 67 1.97 -8.28 -11.77
C THR A 67 1.04 -8.20 -12.99
N ARG A 68 1.46 -8.77 -14.12
CA ARG A 68 0.71 -8.82 -15.37
C ARG A 68 0.72 -10.24 -15.90
N ASP A 69 -0.45 -10.82 -16.12
CA ASP A 69 -0.60 -12.20 -16.61
C ASP A 69 0.19 -13.22 -15.78
N GLY A 70 0.29 -12.98 -14.46
CA GLY A 70 1.05 -13.80 -13.51
C GLY A 70 2.55 -13.52 -13.47
N GLU A 71 3.07 -12.62 -14.30
CA GLU A 71 4.47 -12.24 -14.31
C GLU A 71 4.74 -10.95 -13.53
N TYR A 72 5.81 -10.93 -12.74
CA TYR A 72 6.26 -9.74 -12.04
C TYR A 72 6.78 -8.69 -13.01
N ILE A 73 6.17 -7.49 -13.00
CA ILE A 73 6.55 -6.37 -13.89
C ILE A 73 7.54 -5.43 -13.19
N GLY A 74 7.32 -5.16 -11.91
CA GLY A 74 8.19 -4.26 -11.17
C GLY A 74 7.54 -3.66 -9.93
N GLU A 75 8.31 -2.85 -9.23
CA GLU A 75 7.83 -2.04 -8.11
C GLU A 75 7.47 -0.65 -8.63
N MET A 76 6.29 -0.18 -8.27
CA MET A 76 5.89 1.21 -8.56
C MET A 76 6.60 2.17 -7.61
N ARG A 77 6.61 1.83 -6.33
CA ARG A 77 7.32 2.54 -5.27
C ARG A 77 7.71 1.57 -4.17
N ARG A 78 8.90 1.78 -3.61
CA ARG A 78 9.37 1.12 -2.38
C ARG A 78 9.87 2.16 -1.41
N GLU A 79 9.31 2.17 -0.23
CA GLU A 79 9.78 2.95 0.91
C GLU A 79 10.47 2.03 1.91
N LYS A 80 11.79 2.10 1.96
CA LYS A 80 12.64 1.21 2.79
C LYS A 80 12.63 1.61 4.26
N VAL A 81 12.39 2.88 4.52
CA VAL A 81 12.24 3.46 5.86
C VAL A 81 11.09 4.45 5.78
N TYR A 82 9.97 4.06 6.37
CA TYR A 82 8.80 4.92 6.43
C TYR A 82 8.88 5.86 7.63
N ASP A 83 8.54 7.11 7.42
CA ASP A 83 8.39 8.10 8.48
C ASP A 83 7.01 8.78 8.36
N PHE A 84 6.19 8.59 9.38
CA PHE A 84 4.84 9.16 9.46
C PHE A 84 4.83 10.69 9.26
N ASN A 85 5.90 11.39 9.64
CA ASN A 85 5.98 12.85 9.51
C ASN A 85 6.46 13.34 8.12
N HIS A 86 6.92 12.42 7.25
CA HIS A 86 7.46 12.73 5.94
C HIS A 86 6.75 11.94 4.83
N GLN A 87 5.46 12.19 4.68
CA GLN A 87 4.64 11.53 3.67
C GLN A 87 4.61 12.39 2.40
N SER A 88 5.19 11.88 1.34
CA SER A 88 5.24 12.54 0.03
C SER A 88 4.78 11.60 -1.08
N SER A 89 4.28 12.17 -2.16
CA SER A 89 4.14 11.45 -3.42
C SER A 89 5.49 11.43 -4.12
N GLU A 90 5.89 10.27 -4.63
CA GLU A 90 7.08 10.10 -5.44
C GLU A 90 6.71 9.54 -6.80
N GLU A 91 7.53 9.83 -7.78
CA GLU A 91 7.35 9.36 -9.13
C GLU A 91 7.36 7.82 -9.17
N SER A 92 6.36 7.23 -9.83
CA SER A 92 6.29 5.78 -9.99
C SER A 92 7.41 5.26 -10.89
N SER A 93 8.07 4.17 -10.48
CA SER A 93 9.04 3.49 -11.34
C SER A 93 8.36 2.73 -12.47
N VAL A 94 7.17 2.17 -12.25
CA VAL A 94 6.30 1.61 -13.28
C VAL A 94 5.33 2.71 -13.71
N LYS A 95 5.63 3.37 -14.82
CA LYS A 95 4.87 4.54 -15.31
C LYS A 95 3.51 4.18 -15.89
N LYS A 96 3.33 2.98 -16.37
CA LYS A 96 2.14 2.59 -17.12
C LYS A 96 1.55 1.31 -16.57
N LEU A 97 0.29 1.40 -16.18
CA LEU A 97 -0.53 0.26 -15.85
C LEU A 97 -1.42 -0.06 -17.04
N LYS A 98 -1.47 -1.33 -17.41
CA LYS A 98 -2.37 -1.85 -18.44
C LYS A 98 -3.64 -2.38 -17.81
N ARG A 99 -4.68 -2.44 -18.62
CA ARG A 99 -5.90 -3.14 -18.24
C ARG A 99 -5.57 -4.58 -17.83
N GLY A 100 -6.07 -5.00 -16.68
CA GLY A 100 -5.85 -6.35 -16.15
C GLY A 100 -4.59 -6.50 -15.30
N ASP A 101 -3.76 -5.46 -15.12
CA ASP A 101 -2.65 -5.52 -14.16
C ASP A 101 -3.16 -5.75 -12.74
N GLU A 102 -2.42 -6.53 -11.98
CA GLU A 102 -2.67 -6.76 -10.56
C GLU A 102 -1.69 -5.94 -9.73
N LEU A 103 -2.19 -5.33 -8.66
CA LEU A 103 -1.37 -4.53 -7.75
C LEU A 103 -1.32 -5.17 -6.37
N THR A 104 -0.12 -5.30 -5.81
CA THR A 104 0.08 -5.81 -4.46
C THR A 104 0.72 -4.72 -3.60
N LEU A 105 0.03 -4.33 -2.53
CA LEU A 105 0.57 -3.45 -1.50
C LEU A 105 1.07 -4.29 -0.34
N THR A 106 2.32 -4.10 0.07
CA THR A 106 2.90 -4.76 1.24
C THR A 106 3.34 -3.70 2.24
N CYS A 107 2.89 -3.85 3.48
CA CYS A 107 3.32 -3.03 4.62
C CYS A 107 4.05 -3.89 5.64
N SER A 108 5.10 -3.35 6.24
CA SER A 108 5.73 -3.92 7.42
C SER A 108 5.70 -2.95 8.58
N TYR A 109 5.59 -3.49 9.79
CA TYR A 109 5.38 -2.76 11.01
C TYR A 109 6.40 -3.13 12.07
N ASP A 110 6.70 -2.17 12.94
CA ASP A 110 7.51 -2.38 14.14
C ASP A 110 6.67 -2.10 15.39
N THR A 111 6.21 -3.16 16.03
CA THR A 111 5.44 -3.09 17.27
C THR A 111 6.28 -3.47 18.51
N SER A 112 7.62 -3.50 18.39
CA SER A 112 8.51 -3.94 19.46
C SER A 112 8.37 -3.12 20.75
N SER A 113 8.00 -1.85 20.64
CA SER A 113 7.75 -0.94 21.77
C SER A 113 6.34 -1.02 22.34
N LYS A 114 5.43 -1.74 21.68
CA LYS A 114 4.03 -1.85 22.12
C LYS A 114 3.87 -2.94 23.17
N THR A 115 3.01 -2.70 24.14
CA THR A 115 2.63 -3.68 25.18
C THR A 115 1.22 -4.22 24.99
N THR A 116 0.43 -3.59 24.12
CA THR A 116 -0.93 -3.98 23.75
C THR A 116 -1.06 -4.08 22.24
N PRO A 117 -2.00 -4.88 21.72
CA PRO A 117 -2.26 -4.95 20.29
C PRO A 117 -2.61 -3.57 19.72
N THR A 118 -2.20 -3.33 18.45
CA THR A 118 -2.54 -2.13 17.69
C THR A 118 -3.64 -2.47 16.68
N ASN A 119 -4.80 -1.85 16.83
CA ASN A 119 -5.91 -2.05 15.89
C ASN A 119 -5.63 -1.36 14.56
N PHE A 120 -6.33 -1.78 13.52
CA PHE A 120 -6.45 -1.00 12.30
C PHE A 120 -7.61 -0.01 12.45
N GLY A 121 -7.41 1.24 11.99
CA GLY A 121 -8.42 2.29 12.12
C GLY A 121 -7.90 3.65 11.69
N ASP A 122 -8.78 4.65 11.78
CA ASP A 122 -8.53 6.00 11.27
C ASP A 122 -7.77 6.90 12.26
N PHE A 123 -7.70 6.51 13.52
CA PHE A 123 -7.00 7.32 14.53
C PHE A 123 -5.50 7.08 14.47
N THR A 124 -4.71 8.11 14.79
CA THR A 124 -3.24 8.05 14.75
C THR A 124 -2.63 6.93 15.60
N GLN A 125 -3.28 6.51 16.68
CA GLN A 125 -2.86 5.38 17.52
C GLN A 125 -3.22 4.00 16.95
N ASP A 126 -4.15 3.95 16.01
CA ASP A 126 -4.46 2.76 15.22
C ASP A 126 -3.43 2.63 14.10
N GLU A 127 -3.61 1.70 13.18
CA GLU A 127 -2.68 1.52 12.08
C GLU A 127 -3.41 1.46 10.72
N MET A 128 -2.69 1.81 9.68
CA MET A 128 -3.15 1.76 8.30
C MET A 128 -2.09 1.16 7.37
N CYS A 129 -2.52 0.79 6.17
CA CYS A 129 -1.67 0.39 5.07
C CYS A 129 -2.33 0.85 3.77
N LEU A 130 -1.90 1.97 3.22
CA LEU A 130 -2.51 2.59 2.05
C LEU A 130 -1.48 2.95 0.99
N ALA A 131 -1.92 2.97 -0.25
CA ALA A 131 -1.21 3.60 -1.36
C ALA A 131 -2.20 4.40 -2.21
N TYR A 132 -1.84 5.65 -2.48
CA TYR A 132 -2.57 6.55 -3.37
C TYR A 132 -1.79 6.73 -4.66
N PHE A 133 -2.51 6.78 -5.78
CA PHE A 133 -1.96 6.89 -7.13
C PHE A 133 -2.46 8.18 -7.79
N LEU A 134 -1.56 8.89 -8.42
CA LEU A 134 -1.79 10.15 -9.13
C LEU A 134 -1.60 9.94 -10.64
#